data_f6ed25c033117e7b87e8b98d57b229a6
#
_entry.id   f6ed25c033117e7b87e8b98d57b229a6
#
_cell.length_a   1.000
_cell.length_b   1.000
_cell.length_c   1.000
_cell.angle_alpha   90.00
_cell.angle_beta   90.00
_cell.angle_gamma   90.00
#
_symmetry.space_group_name_H-M   'P 1'
#
loop_
_entity.id
_entity.type
_entity.pdbx_description
1 polymer ?
#
loop_
_entity_poly.entity_id
_entity_poly.type
_entity_poly.pdbx_seq_one_letter_code
_entity_poly.pdbx_strand_id
1 'polypeptide(L)'
;MKNYIYILFFVFILGFSCTSTKSTVSGPEINLTGKNDSVKVTKKVVQIKNDTIRIANDSLEYEVIIIDPAFSSWLASRSFQRGYHSQSYMENKNIFYITEWNNRVLQPQRFNPNLYEMTIDYDRNINYGYEVNYLIYNYMIYFQNTFNQKLFGFVPLR
;
A
#
# COMPACT_ATOMS: atom_id res chain seq x y z
N MET A 1 -23.12 -39.49 -48.66
CA MET A 1 -24.32 -38.88 -48.06
C MET A 1 -23.84 -37.97 -46.95
N LYS A 2 -23.98 -36.67 -47.16
CA LYS A 2 -23.44 -35.64 -46.28
C LYS A 2 -24.55 -35.13 -45.35
N ASN A 3 -24.42 -35.34 -44.04
CA ASN A 3 -25.35 -34.83 -43.05
C ASN A 3 -24.87 -33.47 -42.57
N TYR A 4 -25.61 -32.44 -42.93
CA TYR A 4 -25.37 -31.08 -42.40
C TYR A 4 -26.20 -30.91 -41.12
N ILE A 5 -25.51 -30.75 -40.00
CA ILE A 5 -26.14 -30.38 -38.71
C ILE A 5 -26.13 -28.86 -38.65
N TYR A 6 -27.28 -28.24 -38.75
CA TYR A 6 -27.44 -26.81 -38.51
C TYR A 6 -27.54 -26.58 -37.01
N ILE A 7 -26.50 -25.98 -36.43
CA ILE A 7 -26.51 -25.45 -35.04
C ILE A 7 -27.12 -24.07 -35.13
N LEU A 8 -28.34 -23.96 -34.63
CA LEU A 8 -29.05 -22.70 -34.47
C LEU A 8 -28.51 -21.99 -33.23
N PHE A 9 -27.67 -20.95 -33.46
CA PHE A 9 -27.18 -20.08 -32.39
C PHE A 9 -28.28 -19.07 -32.01
N PHE A 10 -28.94 -19.33 -30.90
CA PHE A 10 -29.94 -18.40 -30.32
C PHE A 10 -29.18 -17.37 -29.49
N VAL A 11 -28.94 -16.17 -30.04
CA VAL A 11 -28.35 -15.05 -29.33
C VAL A 11 -29.42 -14.41 -28.45
N PHE A 12 -29.35 -14.68 -27.15
CA PHE A 12 -30.20 -14.04 -26.15
C PHE A 12 -29.48 -12.76 -25.66
N ILE A 13 -29.86 -11.62 -26.23
CA ILE A 13 -29.39 -10.31 -25.78
C ILE A 13 -30.25 -9.90 -24.59
N LEU A 14 -29.76 -10.17 -23.39
CA LEU A 14 -30.28 -9.57 -22.17
C LEU A 14 -29.52 -8.26 -21.91
N GLY A 15 -30.16 -7.15 -22.19
CA GLY A 15 -29.70 -5.82 -21.82
C GLY A 15 -29.73 -5.64 -20.29
N PHE A 16 -28.59 -5.69 -19.64
CA PHE A 16 -28.46 -5.21 -18.27
C PHE A 16 -28.17 -3.71 -18.31
N SER A 17 -29.19 -2.92 -18.06
CA SER A 17 -29.08 -1.51 -17.74
C SER A 17 -28.47 -1.37 -16.34
N CYS A 18 -27.18 -1.05 -16.25
CA CYS A 18 -26.54 -0.65 -14.99
C CYS A 18 -26.87 0.81 -14.71
N THR A 19 -27.85 1.03 -13.84
CA THR A 19 -28.05 2.34 -13.20
C THR A 19 -26.94 2.56 -12.18
N SER A 20 -26.07 3.53 -12.46
CA SER A 20 -25.03 3.99 -11.54
C SER A 20 -25.67 4.73 -10.36
N THR A 21 -25.83 4.05 -9.24
CA THR A 21 -26.27 4.67 -7.99
C THR A 21 -25.04 5.31 -7.34
N LYS A 22 -24.99 6.64 -7.31
CA LYS A 22 -24.08 7.42 -6.48
C LYS A 22 -24.46 7.17 -5.02
N SER A 23 -23.70 6.36 -4.31
CA SER A 23 -23.80 6.24 -2.86
C SER A 23 -23.14 7.45 -2.20
N THR A 24 -23.95 8.43 -1.86
CA THR A 24 -23.56 9.48 -0.92
C THR A 24 -23.66 8.88 0.48
N VAL A 25 -22.54 8.47 1.04
CA VAL A 25 -22.46 8.07 2.45
C VAL A 25 -22.38 9.33 3.28
N SER A 26 -23.51 9.78 3.79
CA SER A 26 -23.61 10.74 4.87
C SER A 26 -23.27 10.01 6.17
N GLY A 27 -22.06 10.22 6.71
CA GLY A 27 -21.72 9.80 8.05
C GLY A 27 -22.48 10.64 9.09
N PRO A 28 -22.84 10.07 10.26
CA PRO A 28 -23.55 10.82 11.28
C PRO A 28 -22.67 11.92 11.88
N GLU A 29 -23.17 13.17 11.85
CA GLU A 29 -22.63 14.26 12.64
C GLU A 29 -22.83 13.96 14.13
N ILE A 30 -21.74 13.70 14.82
CA ILE A 30 -21.76 13.67 16.29
C ILE A 30 -21.44 15.08 16.79
N ASN A 31 -22.46 15.80 17.17
CA ASN A 31 -22.34 17.03 17.93
C ASN A 31 -21.88 16.69 19.36
N LEU A 32 -20.61 16.87 19.64
CA LEU A 32 -20.09 16.86 21.00
C LEU A 32 -19.75 18.28 21.42
N THR A 33 -20.71 18.93 22.05
CA THR A 33 -20.47 20.11 22.87
C THR A 33 -19.96 19.64 24.24
N GLY A 34 -18.67 19.78 24.46
CA GLY A 34 -18.03 19.39 25.74
C GLY A 34 -16.64 20.00 25.85
N LYS A 35 -16.54 20.94 26.73
CA LYS A 35 -15.50 21.81 27.21
C LYS A 35 -14.09 21.17 27.36
N ASN A 36 -13.09 21.88 26.80
CA ASN A 36 -11.70 21.99 27.22
C ASN A 36 -10.92 20.75 27.67
N ASP A 37 -10.12 20.20 26.70
CA ASP A 37 -8.70 19.97 26.95
C ASP A 37 -8.02 19.77 25.58
N SER A 38 -6.95 20.54 25.35
CA SER A 38 -6.24 20.58 24.05
C SER A 38 -5.44 19.30 23.81
N VAL A 39 -6.13 18.25 23.38
CA VAL A 39 -5.47 17.13 22.71
C VAL A 39 -5.50 17.43 21.22
N LYS A 40 -4.37 17.93 20.70
CA LYS A 40 -4.15 18.13 19.29
C LYS A 40 -4.14 16.75 18.60
N VAL A 41 -5.32 16.24 18.25
CA VAL A 41 -5.43 15.02 17.43
C VAL A 41 -4.92 15.37 16.03
N THR A 42 -3.70 15.01 15.75
CA THR A 42 -3.10 15.15 14.42
C THR A 42 -3.89 14.23 13.48
N LYS A 43 -4.65 14.82 12.59
CA LYS A 43 -5.51 14.13 11.65
C LYS A 43 -4.62 13.45 10.60
N LYS A 44 -4.41 12.15 10.77
CA LYS A 44 -3.67 11.33 9.85
C LYS A 44 -4.51 11.11 8.58
N VAL A 45 -4.13 11.75 7.49
CA VAL A 45 -4.84 11.61 6.22
C VAL A 45 -4.16 10.52 5.40
N VAL A 46 -4.79 9.36 5.31
CA VAL A 46 -4.42 8.33 4.33
C VAL A 46 -5.28 8.57 3.08
N GLN A 47 -4.66 9.04 2.01
CA GLN A 47 -5.33 9.16 0.72
C GLN A 47 -4.83 8.07 -0.23
N ILE A 48 -5.73 7.20 -0.67
CA ILE A 48 -5.48 6.25 -1.74
C ILE A 48 -6.21 6.79 -2.97
N LYS A 49 -5.45 7.36 -3.90
CA LYS A 49 -5.98 7.86 -5.16
C LYS A 49 -5.26 7.18 -6.31
N ASN A 50 -5.98 6.31 -6.99
CA ASN A 50 -5.54 5.60 -8.21
C ASN A 50 -4.17 4.98 -8.11
N ASP A 51 -3.37 4.45 -7.94
CA ASP A 51 -2.02 3.89 -8.06
C ASP A 51 -0.96 4.55 -7.15
N THR A 52 -1.35 5.56 -6.36
CA THR A 52 -0.43 6.24 -5.45
C THR A 52 -0.92 6.16 -4.02
N ILE A 53 -0.12 5.57 -3.13
CA ILE A 53 -0.36 5.58 -1.69
C ILE A 53 0.42 6.74 -1.09
N ARG A 54 -0.31 7.68 -0.50
CA ARG A 54 0.26 8.86 0.14
C ARG A 54 -0.13 8.90 1.60
N ILE A 55 0.87 9.02 2.48
CA ILE A 55 0.67 9.30 3.90
C ILE A 55 1.49 10.52 4.27
N ALA A 56 0.81 11.55 4.74
CA ALA A 56 1.42 12.72 5.31
C ALA A 56 1.28 12.68 6.84
N ASN A 57 2.32 13.08 7.53
CA ASN A 57 2.30 13.39 8.94
C ASN A 57 2.72 14.85 9.11
N ASP A 58 1.74 15.74 9.19
CA ASP A 58 1.96 17.19 9.26
C ASP A 58 2.80 17.62 10.46
N SER A 59 2.85 16.82 11.53
CA SER A 59 3.65 17.14 12.72
C SER A 59 5.13 16.80 12.58
N LEU A 60 5.49 15.96 11.60
CA LEU A 60 6.87 15.52 11.35
C LEU A 60 7.40 16.06 10.02
N GLU A 61 6.60 16.80 9.25
CA GLU A 61 6.94 17.23 7.88
C GLU A 61 7.40 16.06 6.98
N TYR A 62 6.91 14.86 7.28
CA TYR A 62 7.29 13.62 6.60
C TYR A 62 6.14 13.06 5.78
N GLU A 63 6.44 12.73 4.54
CA GLU A 63 5.49 12.16 3.61
C GLU A 63 6.04 10.90 2.96
N VAL A 64 5.26 9.82 2.98
CA VAL A 64 5.54 8.60 2.19
C VAL A 64 4.66 8.62 0.96
N ILE A 65 5.29 8.59 -0.21
CA ILE A 65 4.62 8.44 -1.50
C ILE A 65 5.10 7.14 -2.13
N ILE A 66 4.19 6.21 -2.35
CA ILE A 66 4.46 4.96 -3.07
C ILE A 66 3.65 5.00 -4.37
N ILE A 67 4.37 5.08 -5.49
CA ILE A 67 3.79 5.10 -6.84
C ILE A 67 4.01 3.73 -7.47
N ASP A 68 3.17 2.77 -7.09
CA ASP A 68 3.19 1.42 -7.67
C ASP A 68 1.74 0.92 -7.78
N PRO A 69 1.20 0.83 -9.01
CA PRO A 69 -0.20 0.44 -9.24
C PRO A 69 -0.54 -0.94 -8.70
N ALA A 70 0.39 -1.87 -8.75
CA ALA A 70 0.18 -3.23 -8.30
C ALA A 70 0.23 -3.35 -6.77
N PHE A 71 0.96 -2.46 -6.10
CA PHE A 71 1.09 -2.51 -4.64
C PHE A 71 -0.23 -2.28 -3.91
N SER A 72 -1.07 -1.38 -4.38
CA SER A 72 -2.39 -1.11 -3.76
C SER A 72 -3.27 -2.37 -3.75
N SER A 73 -3.32 -3.09 -4.87
CA SER A 73 -4.07 -4.34 -4.98
C SER A 73 -3.46 -5.45 -4.13
N TRP A 74 -2.14 -5.55 -4.11
CA TRP A 74 -1.42 -6.50 -3.28
C TRP A 74 -1.65 -6.22 -1.78
N LEU A 75 -1.58 -4.95 -1.36
CA LEU A 75 -1.81 -4.53 0.01
C LEU A 75 -3.21 -4.90 0.49
N ALA A 76 -4.23 -4.72 -0.36
CA ALA A 76 -5.60 -5.06 -0.03
C ALA A 76 -5.87 -6.57 0.07
N SER A 77 -5.16 -7.38 -0.73
CA SER A 77 -5.45 -8.81 -0.87
C SER A 77 -4.47 -9.74 -0.17
N ARG A 78 -3.23 -9.31 0.06
CA ARG A 78 -2.14 -10.18 0.52
C ARG A 78 -1.45 -9.72 1.80
N SER A 79 -1.58 -8.46 2.20
CA SER A 79 -0.98 -8.00 3.46
C SER A 79 -1.73 -8.57 4.67
N PHE A 80 -1.03 -8.74 5.78
CA PHE A 80 -1.71 -8.97 7.04
C PHE A 80 -2.48 -7.72 7.46
N GLN A 81 -3.63 -7.94 8.07
CA GLN A 81 -4.44 -6.84 8.56
C GLN A 81 -3.67 -6.00 9.60
N ARG A 82 -4.07 -4.74 9.73
CA ARG A 82 -3.53 -3.85 10.76
C ARG A 82 -3.71 -4.46 12.15
N GLY A 83 -2.69 -4.29 12.99
CA GLY A 83 -2.64 -4.89 14.32
C GLY A 83 -1.97 -6.26 14.39
N TYR A 84 -1.75 -6.97 13.27
CA TYR A 84 -1.06 -8.25 13.26
C TYR A 84 0.40 -8.13 13.73
N HIS A 85 1.13 -7.15 13.22
CA HIS A 85 2.47 -6.80 13.69
C HIS A 85 2.44 -5.54 14.53
N SER A 86 3.23 -5.48 15.60
CA SER A 86 3.42 -4.24 16.35
C SER A 86 4.22 -3.21 15.54
N GLN A 87 4.07 -1.93 15.88
CA GLN A 87 4.87 -0.87 15.29
C GLN A 87 6.37 -1.16 15.43
N SER A 88 6.83 -1.48 16.63
CA SER A 88 8.25 -1.77 16.91
C SER A 88 8.80 -2.94 16.09
N TYR A 89 7.98 -3.98 15.85
CA TYR A 89 8.39 -5.08 14.96
C TYR A 89 8.64 -4.57 13.54
N MET A 90 7.72 -3.77 13.00
CA MET A 90 7.84 -3.23 11.66
C MET A 90 8.99 -2.22 11.53
N GLU A 91 9.18 -1.34 12.52
CA GLU A 91 10.32 -0.41 12.60
C GLU A 91 11.65 -1.15 12.51
N ASN A 92 11.83 -2.17 13.34
CA ASN A 92 13.05 -2.98 13.32
C ASN A 92 13.29 -3.65 11.96
N LYS A 93 12.26 -4.13 11.30
CA LYS A 93 12.38 -4.71 9.95
C LYS A 93 12.71 -3.65 8.90
N ASN A 94 12.02 -2.52 8.96
CA ASN A 94 12.20 -1.42 8.02
C ASN A 94 13.63 -0.88 8.03
N ILE A 95 14.24 -0.73 9.20
CA ILE A 95 15.62 -0.30 9.32
C ILE A 95 16.55 -1.19 8.48
N PHE A 96 16.44 -2.52 8.61
CA PHE A 96 17.30 -3.43 7.87
C PHE A 96 16.98 -3.45 6.37
N TYR A 97 15.71 -3.42 6.00
CA TYR A 97 15.29 -3.42 4.59
C TYR A 97 15.76 -2.14 3.89
N ILE A 98 15.55 -0.98 4.51
CA ILE A 98 15.94 0.31 3.95
C ILE A 98 17.46 0.47 3.89
N THR A 99 18.16 0.01 4.91
CA THR A 99 19.65 0.03 4.89
C THR A 99 20.17 -0.76 3.69
N GLU A 100 19.67 -1.97 3.47
CA GLU A 100 20.10 -2.78 2.32
C GLU A 100 19.63 -2.19 0.99
N TRP A 101 18.40 -1.65 0.93
CA TRP A 101 17.90 -0.92 -0.23
C TRP A 101 18.85 0.23 -0.61
N ASN A 102 19.16 1.10 0.34
CA ASN A 102 20.02 2.26 0.13
C ASN A 102 21.45 1.85 -0.28
N ASN A 103 21.97 0.76 0.29
CA ASN A 103 23.25 0.19 -0.13
C ASN A 103 23.22 -0.26 -1.60
N ARG A 104 22.10 -0.79 -2.09
CA ARG A 104 21.97 -1.22 -3.49
C ARG A 104 21.82 -0.06 -4.45
N VAL A 105 21.12 1.00 -4.08
CA VAL A 105 21.05 2.25 -4.84
C VAL A 105 22.46 2.79 -5.15
N LEU A 106 23.38 2.70 -4.17
CA LEU A 106 24.76 3.17 -4.33
C LEU A 106 25.65 2.24 -5.17
N GLN A 107 25.12 1.10 -5.62
CA GLN A 107 25.89 0.09 -6.38
C GLN A 107 25.21 -0.26 -7.71
N PRO A 108 25.02 0.71 -8.64
CA PRO A 108 24.27 0.48 -9.88
C PRO A 108 24.94 -0.50 -10.85
N GLN A 109 26.25 -0.75 -10.71
CA GLN A 109 26.95 -1.78 -11.50
C GLN A 109 26.62 -3.21 -11.03
N ARG A 110 26.20 -3.37 -9.78
CA ARG A 110 25.93 -4.69 -9.18
C ARG A 110 24.43 -4.99 -9.11
N PHE A 111 23.62 -3.98 -8.87
CA PHE A 111 22.18 -4.07 -8.71
C PHE A 111 21.48 -3.27 -9.80
N ASN A 112 20.33 -3.78 -10.26
CA ASN A 112 19.58 -3.12 -11.32
C ASN A 112 19.06 -1.74 -10.87
N PRO A 113 19.52 -0.63 -11.47
CA PRO A 113 19.12 0.71 -11.09
C PRO A 113 17.62 0.99 -11.34
N ASN A 114 16.97 0.25 -12.24
CA ASN A 114 15.53 0.36 -12.46
C ASN A 114 14.69 -0.27 -11.32
N LEU A 115 15.31 -1.05 -10.44
CA LEU A 115 14.66 -1.56 -9.23
C LEU A 115 14.98 -0.71 -8.01
N TYR A 116 16.17 -0.09 -7.98
CA TYR A 116 16.68 0.70 -6.86
C TYR A 116 16.96 2.13 -7.33
N GLU A 117 15.87 2.86 -7.65
CA GLU A 117 15.99 4.16 -8.34
C GLU A 117 16.51 5.27 -7.42
N MET A 118 16.06 5.29 -6.17
CA MET A 118 16.43 6.35 -5.21
C MET A 118 16.58 5.82 -3.79
N THR A 119 17.35 6.52 -2.99
CA THR A 119 17.45 6.24 -1.56
C THR A 119 16.17 6.60 -0.82
N ILE A 120 15.86 5.82 0.21
CA ILE A 120 14.73 6.07 1.10
C ILE A 120 15.29 6.76 2.34
N ASP A 121 14.78 7.95 2.64
CA ASP A 121 15.11 8.66 3.87
C ASP A 121 14.26 8.10 5.02
N TYR A 122 14.92 7.47 5.99
CA TYR A 122 14.27 6.87 7.15
C TYR A 122 15.20 6.92 8.34
N ASP A 123 14.93 7.81 9.28
CA ASP A 123 15.71 7.95 10.51
C ASP A 123 15.12 7.08 11.63
N ARG A 124 15.94 6.20 12.21
CA ARG A 124 15.58 5.33 13.32
C ARG A 124 15.15 6.07 14.60
N ASN A 125 15.53 7.33 14.73
CA ASN A 125 15.25 8.15 15.90
C ASN A 125 13.91 8.90 15.78
N ILE A 126 13.29 8.86 14.61
CA ILE A 126 11.98 9.48 14.36
C ILE A 126 10.88 8.44 14.53
N ASN A 127 9.89 8.77 15.37
CA ASN A 127 8.69 7.95 15.48
C ASN A 127 7.69 8.32 14.37
N TYR A 128 7.75 7.63 13.26
CA TYR A 128 6.83 7.83 12.12
C TYR A 128 5.40 7.34 12.36
N GLY A 129 5.20 6.62 13.45
CA GLY A 129 3.91 6.04 13.80
C GLY A 129 3.59 4.74 13.05
N TYR A 130 2.48 4.11 13.48
CA TYR A 130 2.11 2.77 13.02
C TYR A 130 1.89 2.66 11.51
N GLU A 131 1.14 3.59 10.92
CA GLU A 131 0.73 3.47 9.51
C GLU A 131 1.88 3.66 8.53
N VAL A 132 2.78 4.61 8.78
CA VAL A 132 3.98 4.79 7.95
C VAL A 132 4.80 3.51 7.98
N ASN A 133 5.04 2.97 9.18
CA ASN A 133 5.79 1.73 9.34
C ASN A 133 5.09 0.53 8.71
N TYR A 134 3.76 0.46 8.81
CA TYR A 134 2.96 -0.58 8.19
C TYR A 134 3.07 -0.56 6.66
N LEU A 135 3.01 0.62 6.04
CA LEU A 135 3.11 0.73 4.59
C LEU A 135 4.52 0.42 4.08
N ILE A 136 5.55 0.98 4.71
CA ILE A 136 6.94 0.70 4.34
C ILE A 136 7.21 -0.80 4.47
N TYR A 137 6.85 -1.42 5.59
CA TYR A 137 7.04 -2.85 5.81
C TYR A 137 6.38 -3.69 4.72
N ASN A 138 5.11 -3.42 4.43
CA ASN A 138 4.37 -4.18 3.42
C ASN A 138 4.89 -3.93 2.01
N TYR A 139 5.34 -2.71 1.69
CA TYR A 139 5.99 -2.42 0.41
C TYR A 139 7.29 -3.22 0.26
N MET A 140 8.11 -3.29 1.30
CA MET A 140 9.34 -4.08 1.27
C MET A 140 9.07 -5.58 1.10
N ILE A 141 8.01 -6.13 1.72
CA ILE A 141 7.60 -7.52 1.51
C ILE A 141 7.08 -7.72 0.08
N TYR A 142 6.21 -6.84 -0.41
CA TYR A 142 5.71 -6.85 -1.79
C TYR A 142 6.86 -6.82 -2.79
N PHE A 143 7.77 -5.87 -2.67
CA PHE A 143 8.92 -5.71 -3.55
C PHE A 143 9.78 -6.99 -3.60
N GLN A 144 10.12 -7.54 -2.44
CA GLN A 144 10.95 -8.74 -2.37
C GLN A 144 10.28 -9.97 -3.02
N ASN A 145 8.97 -10.13 -2.85
CA ASN A 145 8.23 -11.22 -3.46
C ASN A 145 8.03 -11.01 -4.97
N THR A 146 7.66 -9.80 -5.40
CA THR A 146 7.33 -9.48 -6.78
C THR A 146 8.56 -9.53 -7.69
N PHE A 147 9.66 -8.95 -7.23
CA PHE A 147 10.90 -8.86 -8.02
C PHE A 147 11.92 -9.95 -7.66
N ASN A 148 11.53 -10.95 -6.87
CA ASN A 148 12.39 -12.04 -6.43
C ASN A 148 13.71 -11.53 -5.80
N GLN A 149 13.60 -10.51 -4.97
CA GLN A 149 14.72 -9.90 -4.27
C GLN A 149 14.75 -10.35 -2.81
N LYS A 150 15.94 -10.32 -2.21
CA LYS A 150 16.11 -10.55 -0.78
C LYS A 150 16.95 -9.42 -0.19
N LEU A 151 16.30 -8.53 0.56
CA LEU A 151 16.98 -7.42 1.22
C LEU A 151 17.61 -7.89 2.54
N PHE A 152 16.85 -8.54 3.41
CA PHE A 152 17.36 -8.98 4.70
C PHE A 152 16.57 -10.16 5.30
N GLY A 153 17.32 -11.14 5.83
CA GLY A 153 16.74 -12.25 6.61
C GLY A 153 15.76 -13.12 5.85
N PHE A 154 14.75 -13.64 6.55
CA PHE A 154 13.66 -14.39 5.97
C PHE A 154 12.61 -13.44 5.38
N VAL A 155 12.20 -13.69 4.15
CA VAL A 155 11.12 -12.96 3.46
C VAL A 155 9.86 -13.79 3.50
N PRO A 156 8.78 -13.33 4.17
CA PRO A 156 7.51 -14.05 4.16
C PRO A 156 6.94 -14.10 2.72
N LEU A 157 6.60 -15.28 2.26
CA LEU A 157 5.89 -15.47 0.99
C LEU A 157 4.42 -15.07 1.17
N ARG A 158 3.92 -14.24 0.27
CA ARG A 158 2.53 -13.75 0.28
C ARG A 158 1.98 -13.47 -1.10
#